data_f9ccd95d4e375794989973a57af6c6e2
#
_entry.id   f9ccd95d4e375794989973a57af6c6e2
#
_cell.length_a   1.000
_cell.length_b   1.000
_cell.length_c   1.000
_cell.angle_alpha   90.00
_cell.angle_beta   90.00
_cell.angle_gamma   90.00
#
_symmetry.space_group_name_H-M   'P 1'
#
loop_
_entity.id
_entity.type
_entity.pdbx_description
1 polymer ?
#
loop_
_entity_poly.entity_id
_entity_poly.type
_entity_poly.pdbx_seq_one_letter_code
_entity_poly.pdbx_strand_id
1 'polypeptide(L)'
;GVGDLIAKFTAVLDWRLAHRLKGEYYGDYSAQLALLSAKHVVNSSDLISKLSVEGVRVIVEGLISSSVAMCIAGSSRPASGSEHLFSHALDFIANYPALHGEQVGVGTIMMSYLHGIEWRKIKRVLRRIGLPTTAKELGVKDVDVINALTMAHKIRTERYTILGESGLTYEAAEKLAKETEVID
;
A
#
# COMPACT_ATOMS: atom_id res chain seq x y z
N GLY A 1 8.53 -5.96 -5.02
CA GLY A 1 8.17 -6.81 -3.87
C GLY A 1 8.15 -6.08 -2.53
N VAL A 2 9.12 -5.17 -2.25
CA VAL A 2 9.20 -4.48 -0.94
C VAL A 2 7.97 -3.60 -0.69
N GLY A 3 7.55 -2.79 -1.68
CA GLY A 3 6.35 -1.96 -1.56
C GLY A 3 5.10 -2.80 -1.28
N ASP A 4 4.97 -3.92 -1.99
CA ASP A 4 3.89 -4.89 -1.74
C ASP A 4 3.92 -5.44 -0.31
N LEU A 5 5.09 -5.71 0.24
CA LEU A 5 5.19 -6.21 1.61
C LEU A 5 4.81 -5.16 2.65
N ILE A 6 5.25 -3.91 2.47
CA ILE A 6 4.93 -2.79 3.38
C ILE A 6 3.43 -2.46 3.32
N ALA A 7 2.78 -2.64 2.18
CA ALA A 7 1.34 -2.46 1.98
C ALA A 7 0.46 -3.27 2.94
N LYS A 8 0.96 -4.36 3.52
CA LYS A 8 0.19 -5.18 4.46
C LYS A 8 -0.27 -4.42 5.69
N PHE A 9 0.43 -3.34 6.07
CA PHE A 9 -0.03 -2.48 7.17
C PHE A 9 -1.38 -1.83 6.85
N THR A 10 -1.57 -1.30 5.65
CA THR A 10 -2.83 -0.65 5.24
C THR A 10 -3.88 -1.66 4.79
N ALA A 11 -3.47 -2.69 4.04
CA ALA A 11 -4.38 -3.74 3.56
C ALA A 11 -5.12 -4.47 4.70
N VAL A 12 -4.42 -4.82 5.77
CA VAL A 12 -5.03 -5.47 6.95
C VAL A 12 -5.97 -4.51 7.67
N LEU A 13 -5.66 -3.22 7.76
CA LEU A 13 -6.54 -2.22 8.35
C LEU A 13 -7.81 -2.02 7.51
N ASP A 14 -7.69 -1.98 6.19
CA ASP A 14 -8.84 -1.93 5.28
C ASP A 14 -9.72 -3.18 5.41
N TRP A 15 -9.11 -4.36 5.50
CA TRP A 15 -9.86 -5.60 5.69
C TRP A 15 -10.62 -5.62 7.03
N ARG A 16 -9.95 -5.16 8.11
CA ARG A 16 -10.60 -5.02 9.41
C ARG A 16 -11.73 -3.99 9.40
N LEU A 17 -11.56 -2.89 8.66
CA LEU A 17 -12.60 -1.88 8.47
C LEU A 17 -13.81 -2.45 7.74
N ALA A 18 -13.59 -3.19 6.64
CA ALA A 18 -14.63 -3.87 5.89
C ALA A 18 -15.38 -4.90 6.75
N HIS A 19 -14.66 -5.65 7.58
CA HIS A 19 -15.28 -6.55 8.56
C HIS A 19 -16.24 -5.82 9.50
N ARG A 20 -15.79 -4.70 10.08
CA ARG A 20 -16.59 -3.93 11.06
C ARG A 20 -17.81 -3.25 10.45
N LEU A 21 -17.68 -2.71 9.23
CA LEU A 21 -18.72 -1.88 8.61
C LEU A 21 -19.62 -2.65 7.63
N LYS A 22 -19.11 -3.72 7.04
CA LYS A 22 -19.80 -4.49 5.99
C LYS A 22 -20.04 -5.96 6.36
N GLY A 23 -19.58 -6.40 7.54
CA GLY A 23 -19.71 -7.82 7.94
C GLY A 23 -18.85 -8.77 7.12
N GLU A 24 -17.85 -8.26 6.38
CA GLU A 24 -16.98 -9.11 5.57
C GLU A 24 -16.18 -10.08 6.46
N TYR A 25 -15.92 -11.29 5.98
CA TYR A 25 -15.04 -12.23 6.70
C TYR A 25 -13.68 -11.59 6.98
N TYR A 26 -13.18 -11.79 8.19
CA TYR A 26 -11.83 -11.38 8.62
C TYR A 26 -11.12 -12.55 9.31
N GLY A 27 -10.01 -12.98 8.71
CA GLY A 27 -9.18 -14.05 9.27
C GLY A 27 -8.00 -13.48 10.07
N ASP A 28 -8.11 -13.47 11.38
CA ASP A 28 -7.06 -12.87 12.25
C ASP A 28 -5.71 -13.53 12.04
N TYR A 29 -5.64 -14.86 11.92
CA TYR A 29 -4.38 -15.56 11.66
C TYR A 29 -3.71 -15.10 10.36
N SER A 30 -4.47 -15.02 9.27
CA SER A 30 -3.97 -14.56 7.97
C SER A 30 -3.52 -13.10 8.03
N ALA A 31 -4.26 -12.25 8.75
CA ALA A 31 -3.89 -10.86 8.97
C ALA A 31 -2.57 -10.73 9.72
N GLN A 32 -2.38 -11.49 10.82
CA GLN A 32 -1.14 -11.48 11.58
C GLN A 32 0.05 -12.01 10.77
N LEU A 33 -0.15 -13.05 9.96
CA LEU A 33 0.89 -13.60 9.09
C LEU A 33 1.34 -12.57 8.03
N ALA A 34 0.40 -11.85 7.42
CA ALA A 34 0.71 -10.76 6.50
C ALA A 34 1.45 -9.61 7.20
N LEU A 35 0.99 -9.20 8.38
CA LEU A 35 1.65 -8.15 9.17
C LEU A 35 3.06 -8.53 9.61
N LEU A 36 3.31 -9.81 9.91
CA LEU A 36 4.65 -10.31 10.24
C LEU A 36 5.62 -10.06 9.08
N SER A 37 5.19 -10.35 7.84
CA SER A 37 5.99 -10.10 6.64
C SER A 37 6.38 -8.62 6.49
N ALA A 38 5.42 -7.70 6.69
CA ALA A 38 5.67 -6.26 6.64
C ALA A 38 6.63 -5.79 7.74
N LYS A 39 6.41 -6.24 8.99
CA LYS A 39 7.29 -5.92 10.14
C LYS A 39 8.71 -6.41 9.91
N HIS A 40 8.88 -7.61 9.34
CA HIS A 40 10.19 -8.19 9.05
C HIS A 40 10.96 -7.33 8.04
N VAL A 41 10.31 -6.86 6.97
CA VAL A 41 10.91 -5.95 5.99
C VAL A 41 11.33 -4.61 6.64
N VAL A 42 10.46 -4.02 7.46
CA VAL A 42 10.77 -2.76 8.15
C VAL A 42 11.98 -2.92 9.06
N ASN A 43 12.04 -4.00 9.84
CA ASN A 43 13.14 -4.27 10.78
C ASN A 43 14.46 -4.59 10.06
N SER A 44 14.39 -5.12 8.84
CA SER A 44 15.55 -5.51 8.03
C SER A 44 15.89 -4.49 6.94
N SER A 45 15.34 -3.28 7.01
CA SER A 45 15.50 -2.25 5.96
C SER A 45 16.97 -1.92 5.65
N ASP A 46 17.87 -1.97 6.63
CA ASP A 46 19.30 -1.76 6.43
C ASP A 46 19.99 -2.88 5.64
N LEU A 47 19.55 -4.12 5.82
CA LEU A 47 20.06 -5.26 5.03
C LEU A 47 19.54 -5.19 3.59
N ILE A 48 18.26 -4.83 3.44
CA ILE A 48 17.60 -4.70 2.14
C ILE A 48 18.23 -3.55 1.33
N SER A 49 18.49 -2.40 1.95
CA SER A 49 19.10 -1.24 1.27
C SER A 49 20.49 -1.52 0.72
N LYS A 50 21.23 -2.46 1.33
CA LYS A 50 22.57 -2.89 0.89
C LYS A 50 22.52 -3.96 -0.21
N LEU A 51 21.33 -4.41 -0.61
CA LEU A 51 21.12 -5.53 -1.56
C LEU A 51 21.90 -6.79 -1.15
N SER A 52 22.05 -7.03 0.16
CA SER A 52 22.73 -8.20 0.67
C SER A 52 21.92 -9.48 0.38
N VAL A 53 22.58 -10.63 0.38
CA VAL A 53 21.90 -11.94 0.23
C VAL A 53 20.83 -12.13 1.32
N GLU A 54 21.15 -11.72 2.55
CA GLU A 54 20.22 -11.78 3.69
C GLU A 54 19.03 -10.83 3.48
N GLY A 55 19.26 -9.62 2.94
CA GLY A 55 18.21 -8.66 2.59
C GLY A 55 17.27 -9.19 1.51
N VAL A 56 17.82 -9.82 0.47
CA VAL A 56 17.03 -10.48 -0.58
C VAL A 56 16.23 -11.65 0.00
N ARG A 57 16.83 -12.44 0.88
CA ARG A 57 16.14 -13.54 1.57
C ARG A 57 14.94 -13.05 2.35
N VAL A 58 15.07 -11.97 3.12
CA VAL A 58 13.95 -11.34 3.87
C VAL A 58 12.79 -11.00 2.95
N ILE A 59 13.07 -10.43 1.77
CA ILE A 59 12.02 -10.10 0.79
C ILE A 59 11.33 -11.37 0.29
N VAL A 60 12.09 -12.39 -0.11
CA VAL A 60 11.55 -13.63 -0.66
C VAL A 60 10.70 -14.36 0.38
N GLU A 61 11.21 -14.53 1.60
CA GLU A 61 10.48 -15.15 2.71
C GLU A 61 9.18 -14.39 3.03
N GLY A 62 9.24 -13.05 3.03
CA GLY A 62 8.08 -12.21 3.24
C GLY A 62 7.02 -12.37 2.14
N LEU A 63 7.42 -12.45 0.87
CA LEU A 63 6.51 -12.67 -0.26
C LEU A 63 5.86 -14.05 -0.19
N ILE A 64 6.61 -15.10 0.13
CA ILE A 64 6.07 -16.46 0.33
C ILE A 64 5.06 -16.46 1.48
N SER A 65 5.44 -15.93 2.64
CA SER A 65 4.57 -15.84 3.82
C SER A 65 3.28 -15.06 3.53
N SER A 66 3.38 -13.93 2.83
CA SER A 66 2.24 -13.13 2.41
C SER A 66 1.32 -13.88 1.43
N SER A 67 1.89 -14.68 0.52
CA SER A 67 1.11 -15.51 -0.40
C SER A 67 0.36 -16.62 0.34
N VAL A 68 1.01 -17.25 1.32
CA VAL A 68 0.37 -18.24 2.20
C VAL A 68 -0.78 -17.59 2.99
N ALA A 69 -0.60 -16.36 3.49
CA ALA A 69 -1.67 -15.63 4.16
C ALA A 69 -2.91 -15.43 3.27
N MET A 70 -2.71 -15.10 1.99
CA MET A 70 -3.80 -14.98 1.01
C MET A 70 -4.49 -16.34 0.74
N CYS A 71 -3.72 -17.42 0.62
CA CYS A 71 -4.26 -18.77 0.45
C CYS A 71 -5.15 -19.17 1.63
N ILE A 72 -4.69 -18.94 2.87
CA ILE A 72 -5.45 -19.25 4.09
C ILE A 72 -6.74 -18.40 4.16
N ALA A 73 -6.65 -17.12 3.79
CA ALA A 73 -7.80 -16.22 3.79
C ALA A 73 -8.82 -16.53 2.68
N GLY A 74 -8.42 -17.26 1.64
CA GLY A 74 -9.23 -17.47 0.44
C GLY A 74 -9.44 -16.19 -0.38
N SER A 75 -8.64 -15.15 -0.13
CA SER A 75 -8.73 -13.85 -0.81
C SER A 75 -7.43 -13.07 -0.70
N SER A 76 -7.30 -12.01 -1.53
CA SER A 76 -6.16 -11.11 -1.46
C SER A 76 -6.27 -10.03 -0.36
N ARG A 77 -7.31 -10.06 0.48
CA ARG A 77 -7.54 -9.06 1.55
C ARG A 77 -6.34 -8.85 2.49
N PRO A 78 -5.61 -9.88 2.94
CA PRO A 78 -4.45 -9.68 3.80
C PRO A 78 -3.32 -8.88 3.15
N ALA A 79 -3.31 -8.81 1.82
CA ALA A 79 -2.21 -8.29 1.04
C ALA A 79 -2.54 -7.06 0.18
N SER A 80 -3.82 -6.78 -0.06
CA SER A 80 -4.25 -5.76 -1.02
C SER A 80 -5.45 -4.99 -0.47
N GLY A 81 -5.28 -3.70 -0.28
CA GLY A 81 -6.25 -2.73 0.20
C GLY A 81 -6.33 -1.49 -0.69
N SER A 82 -6.59 -0.35 -0.09
CA SER A 82 -6.71 0.95 -0.76
C SER A 82 -5.45 1.39 -1.50
N GLU A 83 -4.27 1.03 -1.02
CA GLU A 83 -2.99 1.30 -1.66
C GLU A 83 -2.84 0.60 -3.03
N HIS A 84 -3.38 -0.61 -3.16
CA HIS A 84 -3.43 -1.31 -4.44
C HIS A 84 -4.49 -0.74 -5.37
N LEU A 85 -5.64 -0.31 -4.83
CA LEU A 85 -6.65 0.37 -5.63
C LEU A 85 -6.09 1.68 -6.23
N PHE A 86 -5.30 2.42 -5.46
CA PHE A 86 -4.56 3.59 -5.95
C PHE A 86 -3.59 3.21 -7.09
N SER A 87 -2.77 2.17 -6.91
CA SER A 87 -1.83 1.71 -7.94
C SER A 87 -2.53 1.33 -9.24
N HIS A 88 -3.62 0.56 -9.16
CA HIS A 88 -4.39 0.18 -10.36
C HIS A 88 -5.07 1.39 -11.02
N ALA A 89 -5.55 2.37 -10.24
CA ALA A 89 -6.07 3.61 -10.79
C ALA A 89 -4.98 4.40 -11.51
N LEU A 90 -3.77 4.46 -10.96
CA LEU A 90 -2.63 5.13 -11.57
C LEU A 90 -2.18 4.42 -12.86
N ASP A 91 -2.17 3.08 -12.89
CA ASP A 91 -1.92 2.31 -14.11
C ASP A 91 -2.89 2.68 -15.23
N PHE A 92 -4.17 2.84 -14.89
CA PHE A 92 -5.20 3.23 -15.86
C PHE A 92 -5.02 4.66 -16.36
N ILE A 93 -4.67 5.61 -15.48
CA ILE A 93 -4.55 7.05 -15.82
C ILE A 93 -3.26 7.33 -16.56
N ALA A 94 -2.13 6.80 -16.10
CA ALA A 94 -0.79 7.12 -16.58
C ALA A 94 -0.15 6.01 -17.43
N ASN A 95 -0.91 4.98 -17.80
CA ASN A 95 -0.48 3.87 -18.66
C ASN A 95 0.76 3.12 -18.12
N TYR A 96 0.65 2.56 -16.91
CA TYR A 96 1.71 1.78 -16.26
C TYR A 96 3.04 2.56 -16.10
N PRO A 97 3.02 3.68 -15.37
CA PRO A 97 4.15 4.64 -15.39
C PRO A 97 5.38 4.15 -14.61
N ALA A 98 5.20 3.24 -13.65
CA ALA A 98 6.25 2.73 -12.77
C ALA A 98 6.00 1.26 -12.40
N LEU A 99 6.94 0.65 -11.68
CA LEU A 99 6.75 -0.72 -11.18
C LEU A 99 5.62 -0.75 -10.14
N HIS A 100 4.80 -1.81 -10.22
CA HIS A 100 3.64 -1.98 -9.33
C HIS A 100 3.98 -1.76 -7.84
N GLY A 101 5.02 -2.41 -7.33
CA GLY A 101 5.43 -2.25 -5.93
C GLY A 101 5.91 -0.84 -5.56
N GLU A 102 6.40 -0.06 -6.51
CA GLU A 102 6.76 1.35 -6.30
C GLU A 102 5.51 2.21 -6.13
N GLN A 103 4.53 2.04 -7.01
CA GLN A 103 3.24 2.73 -6.92
C GLN A 103 2.49 2.34 -5.64
N VAL A 104 2.46 1.05 -5.30
CA VAL A 104 1.86 0.53 -4.06
C VAL A 104 2.55 1.12 -2.83
N GLY A 105 3.88 1.27 -2.86
CA GLY A 105 4.66 1.91 -1.79
C GLY A 105 4.21 3.35 -1.54
N VAL A 106 4.09 4.15 -2.60
CA VAL A 106 3.59 5.54 -2.51
C VAL A 106 2.13 5.57 -2.05
N GLY A 107 1.27 4.69 -2.57
CA GLY A 107 -0.10 4.52 -2.08
C GLY A 107 -0.14 4.21 -0.59
N THR A 108 0.75 3.34 -0.10
CA THR A 108 0.82 2.97 1.32
C THR A 108 1.13 4.18 2.21
N ILE A 109 1.97 5.13 1.78
CA ILE A 109 2.24 6.36 2.54
C ILE A 109 0.93 7.12 2.77
N MET A 110 0.17 7.38 1.71
CA MET A 110 -1.08 8.14 1.76
C MET A 110 -2.17 7.40 2.55
N MET A 111 -2.34 6.11 2.32
CA MET A 111 -3.34 5.30 3.04
C MET A 111 -2.99 5.15 4.53
N SER A 112 -1.70 5.12 4.87
CA SER A 112 -1.25 5.14 6.27
C SER A 112 -1.69 6.40 7.00
N TYR A 113 -1.64 7.56 6.34
CA TYR A 113 -2.17 8.82 6.88
C TYR A 113 -3.68 8.72 7.17
N LEU A 114 -4.47 8.23 6.21
CA LEU A 114 -5.91 8.06 6.38
C LEU A 114 -6.27 7.10 7.52
N HIS A 115 -5.50 6.03 7.69
CA HIS A 115 -5.67 5.07 8.79
C HIS A 115 -5.13 5.58 10.14
N GLY A 116 -4.52 6.74 10.20
CA GLY A 116 -3.95 7.31 11.43
C GLY A 116 -2.73 6.55 11.97
N ILE A 117 -2.00 5.83 11.12
CA ILE A 117 -0.74 5.18 11.49
C ILE A 117 0.47 6.01 11.05
N GLU A 118 1.67 5.68 11.56
CA GLU A 118 2.89 6.48 11.37
C GLU A 118 3.41 6.49 9.91
N TRP A 119 2.72 7.19 9.01
CA TRP A 119 3.08 7.30 7.60
C TRP A 119 4.51 7.82 7.36
N ARG A 120 5.00 8.73 8.22
CA ARG A 120 6.39 9.24 8.14
C ARG A 120 7.42 8.13 8.35
N LYS A 121 7.12 7.15 9.21
CA LYS A 121 7.98 5.98 9.41
C LYS A 121 7.99 5.11 8.15
N ILE A 122 6.83 4.87 7.56
CA ILE A 122 6.70 4.12 6.29
C ILE A 122 7.51 4.81 5.19
N LYS A 123 7.32 6.12 5.01
CA LYS A 123 8.04 6.93 4.03
C LYS A 123 9.56 6.86 4.21
N ARG A 124 10.05 6.98 5.46
CA ARG A 124 11.48 6.85 5.76
C ARG A 124 12.04 5.47 5.42
N VAL A 125 11.30 4.40 5.69
CA VAL A 125 11.71 3.02 5.37
C VAL A 125 11.80 2.82 3.86
N LEU A 126 10.77 3.23 3.11
CA LEU A 126 10.77 3.15 1.65
C LEU A 126 11.97 3.92 1.05
N ARG A 127 12.19 5.17 1.50
CA ARG A 127 13.32 5.99 1.07
C ARG A 127 14.68 5.36 1.40
N ARG A 128 14.82 4.76 2.60
CA ARG A 128 16.06 4.05 3.01
C ARG A 128 16.37 2.87 2.08
N ILE A 129 15.36 2.17 1.64
CA ILE A 129 15.50 1.01 0.74
C ILE A 129 15.74 1.46 -0.72
N GLY A 130 15.54 2.75 -1.03
CA GLY A 130 15.71 3.31 -2.37
C GLY A 130 14.46 3.24 -3.24
N LEU A 131 13.26 3.13 -2.64
CA LEU A 131 12.01 3.18 -3.38
C LEU A 131 11.50 4.62 -3.50
N PRO A 132 10.75 4.93 -4.58
CA PRO A 132 10.06 6.20 -4.74
C PRO A 132 9.10 6.48 -3.58
N THR A 133 9.03 7.76 -3.19
CA THR A 133 8.13 8.26 -2.13
C THR A 133 7.33 9.48 -2.54
N THR A 134 7.52 9.95 -3.78
CA THR A 134 6.85 11.12 -4.36
C THR A 134 6.39 10.83 -5.79
N ALA A 135 5.44 11.64 -6.30
CA ALA A 135 4.99 11.62 -7.69
C ALA A 135 6.16 11.80 -8.67
N LYS A 136 7.04 12.75 -8.38
CA LYS A 136 8.24 13.04 -9.17
C LYS A 136 9.18 11.84 -9.25
N GLU A 137 9.43 11.16 -8.12
CA GLU A 137 10.28 9.96 -8.08
C GLU A 137 9.63 8.76 -8.81
N LEU A 138 8.29 8.68 -8.86
CA LEU A 138 7.54 7.71 -9.69
C LEU A 138 7.57 8.07 -11.19
N GLY A 139 7.97 9.30 -11.55
CA GLY A 139 7.92 9.77 -12.94
C GLY A 139 6.52 10.15 -13.42
N VAL A 140 5.58 10.47 -12.52
CA VAL A 140 4.20 10.87 -12.82
C VAL A 140 3.95 12.32 -12.43
N LYS A 141 2.91 12.92 -13.00
CA LYS A 141 2.49 14.28 -12.66
C LYS A 141 1.67 14.26 -11.36
N ASP A 142 1.71 15.35 -10.61
CA ASP A 142 0.90 15.51 -9.39
C ASP A 142 -0.59 15.30 -9.66
N VAL A 143 -1.08 15.82 -10.79
CA VAL A 143 -2.48 15.66 -11.21
C VAL A 143 -2.86 14.20 -11.44
N ASP A 144 -1.93 13.35 -11.89
CA ASP A 144 -2.19 11.92 -12.11
C ASP A 144 -2.38 11.21 -10.76
N VAL A 145 -1.58 11.58 -9.74
CA VAL A 145 -1.73 11.07 -8.37
C VAL A 145 -3.09 11.48 -7.79
N ILE A 146 -3.49 12.75 -7.93
CA ILE A 146 -4.78 13.24 -7.43
C ILE A 146 -5.94 12.52 -8.12
N ASN A 147 -5.90 12.40 -9.44
CA ASN A 147 -6.92 11.70 -10.21
C ASN A 147 -6.98 10.20 -9.85
N ALA A 148 -5.83 9.54 -9.62
CA ALA A 148 -5.79 8.16 -9.18
C ALA A 148 -6.46 7.97 -7.80
N LEU A 149 -6.22 8.88 -6.86
CA LEU A 149 -6.87 8.87 -5.55
C LEU A 149 -8.40 9.02 -5.65
N THR A 150 -8.89 9.92 -6.51
CA THR A 150 -10.34 10.12 -6.70
C THR A 150 -11.01 8.92 -7.38
N MET A 151 -10.28 8.18 -8.23
CA MET A 151 -10.81 7.05 -8.99
C MET A 151 -10.66 5.71 -8.26
N ALA A 152 -9.72 5.60 -7.32
CA ALA A 152 -9.31 4.35 -6.71
C ALA A 152 -10.49 3.49 -6.16
N HIS A 153 -11.49 4.11 -5.54
CA HIS A 153 -12.69 3.42 -5.01
C HIS A 153 -13.52 2.71 -6.10
N LYS A 154 -13.40 3.12 -7.37
CA LYS A 154 -14.15 2.54 -8.50
C LYS A 154 -13.45 1.31 -9.11
N ILE A 155 -12.20 1.06 -8.78
CA ILE A 155 -11.39 -0.04 -9.37
C ILE A 155 -11.95 -1.40 -8.98
N ARG A 156 -12.38 -1.54 -7.71
CA ARG A 156 -13.05 -2.74 -7.18
C ARG A 156 -14.16 -2.32 -6.24
N THR A 157 -15.34 -2.12 -6.77
CA THR A 157 -16.50 -1.61 -6.03
C THR A 157 -16.97 -2.55 -4.92
N GLU A 158 -16.71 -3.86 -5.05
CA GLU A 158 -16.99 -4.86 -4.04
C GLU A 158 -16.02 -4.84 -2.85
N ARG A 159 -14.89 -4.11 -2.98
CA ARG A 159 -13.84 -4.07 -1.95
C ARG A 159 -13.94 -2.79 -1.13
N TYR A 160 -14.61 -2.86 0.01
CA TYR A 160 -14.67 -1.72 0.92
C TYR A 160 -13.30 -1.44 1.57
N THR A 161 -12.88 -0.18 1.58
CA THR A 161 -11.60 0.29 2.13
C THR A 161 -11.78 1.63 2.85
N ILE A 162 -10.70 2.21 3.36
CA ILE A 162 -10.70 3.55 3.97
C ILE A 162 -11.12 4.66 3.00
N LEU A 163 -11.09 4.42 1.69
CA LEU A 163 -11.58 5.37 0.70
C LEU A 163 -13.11 5.52 0.70
N GLY A 164 -13.83 4.64 1.40
CA GLY A 164 -15.29 4.66 1.48
C GLY A 164 -15.99 4.25 0.17
N GLU A 165 -17.29 4.45 0.13
CA GLU A 165 -18.12 4.12 -1.06
C GLU A 165 -18.06 5.22 -2.14
N SER A 166 -17.96 6.47 -1.71
CA SER A 166 -17.94 7.64 -2.60
C SER A 166 -16.54 8.08 -3.06
N GLY A 167 -15.49 7.51 -2.45
CA GLY A 167 -14.12 7.94 -2.70
C GLY A 167 -13.78 9.33 -2.12
N LEU A 168 -12.63 9.84 -2.50
CA LEU A 168 -12.18 11.18 -2.14
C LEU A 168 -12.64 12.20 -3.19
N THR A 169 -13.02 13.41 -2.75
CA THR A 169 -13.13 14.56 -3.67
C THR A 169 -11.75 14.97 -4.16
N TYR A 170 -11.68 15.75 -5.22
CA TYR A 170 -10.41 16.24 -5.76
C TYR A 170 -9.61 17.02 -4.70
N GLU A 171 -10.27 17.91 -3.96
CA GLU A 171 -9.65 18.73 -2.91
C GLU A 171 -9.14 17.88 -1.75
N ALA A 172 -9.89 16.84 -1.36
CA ALA A 172 -9.46 15.91 -0.31
C ALA A 172 -8.26 15.07 -0.76
N ALA A 173 -8.25 14.63 -2.02
CA ALA A 173 -7.15 13.88 -2.61
C ALA A 173 -5.88 14.74 -2.73
N GLU A 174 -6.01 15.99 -3.19
CA GLU A 174 -4.91 16.94 -3.27
C GLU A 174 -4.32 17.21 -1.87
N LYS A 175 -5.19 17.51 -0.89
CA LYS A 175 -4.76 17.73 0.49
C LYS A 175 -4.04 16.52 1.06
N LEU A 176 -4.55 15.30 0.85
CA LEU A 176 -3.92 14.07 1.30
C LEU A 176 -2.52 13.91 0.71
N ALA A 177 -2.38 14.11 -0.59
CA ALA A 177 -1.12 13.96 -1.29
C ALA A 177 -0.08 15.01 -0.84
N LYS A 178 -0.51 16.27 -0.57
CA LYS A 178 0.34 17.34 -0.01
C LYS A 178 0.74 17.06 1.44
N GLU A 179 -0.22 16.72 2.32
CA GLU A 179 0.05 16.42 3.72
C GLU A 179 1.02 15.24 3.92
N THR A 180 1.01 14.30 3.00
CA THR A 180 1.93 13.16 3.00
C THR A 180 3.22 13.43 2.21
N GLU A 181 3.37 14.66 1.69
CA GLU A 181 4.53 15.08 0.90
C GLU A 181 4.77 14.15 -0.31
N VAL A 182 3.72 13.60 -0.91
CA VAL A 182 3.78 12.80 -2.14
C VAL A 182 3.80 13.72 -3.35
N ILE A 183 3.14 14.87 -3.25
CA ILE A 183 3.18 15.99 -4.20
C ILE A 183 3.62 17.28 -3.50
N ASP A 184 4.02 18.29 -4.28
CA ASP A 184 4.43 19.63 -3.79
C ASP A 184 3.21 20.51 -3.43
#